data_b420f78725aef6a0db39585fc515a217
#
_entry.id   b420f78725aef6a0db39585fc515a217
#
_cell.length_a   1.000
_cell.length_b   1.000
_cell.length_c   1.000
_cell.angle_alpha   90.00
_cell.angle_beta   90.00
_cell.angle_gamma   90.00
#
_symmetry.space_group_name_H-M   'P 1'
#
loop_
_entity.id
_entity.type
_entity.pdbx_description
1 polymer ?
#
loop_
_entity_poly.entity_id
_entity_poly.type
_entity_poly.pdbx_seq_one_letter_code
_entity_poly.pdbx_strand_id
1 'polypeptide(L)'
;MEALFLDPFIILVIAGLLGFFAAWGIGANDVANAMGTSVGSKALTLKQAVLIAAIFEFLGAYLAGGEVTSTIRKGIVNPEVYQDNVDIFIVGMMATLLATGSWLLIASKNGWPVSTTHSIVGAIVGFVMITKGSSYVSWDKIVEILYSWVSSPLISAVLAFIIFRSVQKFILESENKSRSAIRLIPVYVFLVMVVIALVTAKKGLVHLGFDWSDEFILQISLGLATLVSGLAFIYLRQQAQNLTDVSGIEVAFSLLMVFAACAMAFAHGSNDVANAIGPLAAIVSVVNSNGIISTQAAVGSWVLLLGGVGIVFGLATYGHRVIKTVGEKITKLTPSFGFSANLATASTVVFASFLGFPVSTTHTLIGGVIGVGLANDYRKIDFKQIGTIVISWLVTVPVGALMTILYYVLLRVVFGV
;
A
#
# COMPACT_ATOMS: atom_id res chain seq x y z
N MET A 1 -17.15 34.00 -13.18
CA MET A 1 -17.03 32.70 -12.53
C MET A 1 -18.40 32.40 -11.96
N GLU A 2 -18.96 31.28 -12.38
CA GLU A 2 -20.19 30.78 -11.76
C GLU A 2 -19.91 30.36 -10.31
N ALA A 3 -20.85 30.62 -9.40
CA ALA A 3 -20.71 30.16 -8.01
C ALA A 3 -20.78 28.64 -7.99
N LEU A 4 -19.99 27.99 -7.14
CA LEU A 4 -20.05 26.54 -6.92
C LEU A 4 -21.46 26.15 -6.45
N PHE A 5 -21.90 24.94 -6.77
CA PHE A 5 -23.27 24.45 -6.45
C PHE A 5 -23.61 24.46 -4.94
N LEU A 6 -22.61 24.53 -4.07
CA LEU A 6 -22.72 24.63 -2.63
C LEU A 6 -21.66 25.59 -2.06
N ASP A 7 -21.86 26.00 -0.81
CA ASP A 7 -20.84 26.72 -0.05
C ASP A 7 -19.52 25.94 -0.03
N PRO A 8 -18.36 26.55 -0.32
CA PRO A 8 -17.04 25.92 -0.34
C PRO A 8 -16.70 25.11 0.91
N PHE A 9 -17.08 25.61 2.10
CA PHE A 9 -16.85 24.91 3.36
C PHE A 9 -17.66 23.62 3.45
N ILE A 10 -18.93 23.62 3.01
CA ILE A 10 -19.80 22.44 2.99
C ILE A 10 -19.22 21.39 2.02
N ILE A 11 -18.75 21.80 0.84
CA ILE A 11 -18.09 20.90 -0.13
C ILE A 11 -16.89 20.23 0.51
N LEU A 12 -16.02 21.00 1.19
CA LEU A 12 -14.83 20.46 1.85
C LEU A 12 -15.18 19.49 2.99
N VAL A 13 -16.21 19.76 3.77
CA VAL A 13 -16.67 18.86 4.85
C VAL A 13 -17.18 17.54 4.28
N ILE A 14 -18.06 17.59 3.27
CA ILE A 14 -18.59 16.38 2.62
C ILE A 14 -17.44 15.57 1.97
N ALA A 15 -16.58 16.23 1.19
CA ALA A 15 -15.44 15.59 0.55
C ALA A 15 -14.47 14.98 1.58
N GLY A 16 -14.22 15.68 2.68
CA GLY A 16 -13.40 15.19 3.79
C GLY A 16 -13.98 13.92 4.43
N LEU A 17 -15.30 13.89 4.69
CA LEU A 17 -15.97 12.69 5.22
C LEU A 17 -15.91 11.52 4.25
N LEU A 18 -16.10 11.76 2.95
CA LEU A 18 -16.02 10.72 1.92
C LEU A 18 -14.57 10.24 1.74
N GLY A 19 -13.59 11.15 1.77
CA GLY A 19 -12.17 10.82 1.74
C GLY A 19 -11.74 9.99 2.96
N PHE A 20 -12.21 10.36 4.16
CA PHE A 20 -12.00 9.59 5.38
C PHE A 20 -12.63 8.19 5.26
N PHE A 21 -13.85 8.07 4.73
CA PHE A 21 -14.51 6.77 4.52
C PHE A 21 -13.76 5.89 3.53
N ALA A 22 -13.25 6.45 2.43
CA ALA A 22 -12.41 5.72 1.49
C ALA A 22 -11.09 5.27 2.14
N ALA A 23 -10.41 6.16 2.88
CA ALA A 23 -9.18 5.83 3.62
C ALA A 23 -9.42 4.76 4.69
N TRP A 24 -10.55 4.84 5.40
CA TRP A 24 -10.99 3.80 6.33
C TRP A 24 -11.16 2.44 5.63
N GLY A 25 -11.78 2.42 4.46
CA GLY A 25 -11.92 1.21 3.64
C GLY A 25 -10.57 0.59 3.26
N ILE A 26 -9.59 1.43 2.88
CA ILE A 26 -8.21 1.03 2.56
C ILE A 26 -7.56 0.35 3.77
N GLY A 27 -7.53 1.01 4.93
CA GLY A 27 -6.95 0.43 6.14
C GLY A 27 -7.66 -0.86 6.58
N ALA A 28 -8.98 -0.93 6.42
CA ALA A 28 -9.77 -2.11 6.75
C ALA A 28 -9.46 -3.34 5.87
N ASN A 29 -9.10 -3.13 4.59
CA ASN A 29 -8.79 -4.21 3.65
C ASN A 29 -7.31 -4.52 3.61
N ASP A 30 -6.47 -3.52 3.46
CA ASP A 30 -5.10 -3.69 3.01
C ASP A 30 -4.08 -3.84 4.14
N VAL A 31 -4.45 -3.62 5.42
CA VAL A 31 -3.58 -3.95 6.56
C VAL A 31 -3.10 -5.41 6.51
N ALA A 32 -3.87 -6.28 5.90
CA ALA A 32 -3.50 -7.67 5.71
C ALA A 32 -2.26 -7.85 4.82
N ASN A 33 -2.01 -6.89 3.91
CA ASN A 33 -0.85 -6.88 3.03
C ASN A 33 0.45 -6.62 3.81
N ALA A 34 0.39 -5.84 4.87
CA ALA A 34 1.54 -5.58 5.75
C ALA A 34 1.69 -6.62 6.85
N MET A 35 0.58 -7.04 7.47
CA MET A 35 0.58 -7.80 8.72
C MET A 35 0.13 -9.25 8.60
N GLY A 36 -0.50 -9.65 7.48
CA GLY A 36 -1.05 -11.01 7.31
C GLY A 36 0.00 -12.10 7.48
N THR A 37 1.16 -11.94 6.88
CA THR A 37 2.27 -12.89 6.99
C THR A 37 2.87 -12.94 8.40
N SER A 38 2.94 -11.79 9.11
CA SER A 38 3.47 -11.71 10.47
C SER A 38 2.56 -12.39 11.50
N VAL A 39 1.25 -12.22 11.34
CA VAL A 39 0.26 -12.90 12.20
C VAL A 39 0.15 -14.38 11.81
N GLY A 40 0.15 -14.70 10.52
CA GLY A 40 0.08 -16.08 10.03
C GLY A 40 1.29 -16.93 10.42
N SER A 41 2.49 -16.36 10.48
CA SER A 41 3.71 -17.01 10.96
C SER A 41 3.82 -17.06 12.49
N LYS A 42 2.87 -16.41 13.20
CA LYS A 42 2.88 -16.25 14.67
C LYS A 42 4.06 -15.42 15.20
N ALA A 43 4.72 -14.65 14.35
CA ALA A 43 5.76 -13.70 14.78
C ALA A 43 5.17 -12.53 15.58
N LEU A 44 3.92 -12.15 15.29
CA LEU A 44 3.16 -11.13 16.00
C LEU A 44 1.77 -11.65 16.38
N THR A 45 1.29 -11.22 17.54
CA THR A 45 -0.14 -11.33 17.87
C THR A 45 -0.93 -10.29 17.04
N LEU A 46 -2.21 -10.53 16.82
CA LEU A 46 -3.08 -9.60 16.09
C LEU A 46 -3.05 -8.19 16.70
N LYS A 47 -3.06 -8.06 18.03
CA LYS A 47 -3.02 -6.74 18.70
C LYS A 47 -1.70 -6.01 18.44
N GLN A 48 -0.56 -6.71 18.50
CA GLN A 48 0.74 -6.13 18.18
C GLN A 48 0.82 -5.71 16.71
N ALA A 49 0.33 -6.55 15.80
CA ALA A 49 0.29 -6.25 14.38
C ALA A 49 -0.53 -4.99 14.07
N VAL A 50 -1.73 -4.86 14.66
CA VAL A 50 -2.58 -3.67 14.52
C VAL A 50 -1.88 -2.41 15.05
N LEU A 51 -1.22 -2.49 16.21
CA LEU A 51 -0.51 -1.34 16.79
C LEU A 51 0.69 -0.90 15.91
N ILE A 52 1.49 -1.87 15.45
CA ILE A 52 2.63 -1.61 14.57
C ILE A 52 2.15 -1.02 13.23
N ALA A 53 1.12 -1.63 12.64
CA ALA A 53 0.55 -1.12 11.40
C ALA A 53 0.02 0.31 11.56
N ALA A 54 -0.69 0.60 12.66
CA ALA A 54 -1.21 1.94 12.92
C ALA A 54 -0.11 3.02 12.92
N ILE A 55 1.04 2.73 13.51
CA ILE A 55 2.17 3.66 13.56
C ILE A 55 2.81 3.80 12.18
N PHE A 56 3.19 2.69 11.56
CA PHE A 56 4.00 2.72 10.34
C PHE A 56 3.20 3.05 9.09
N GLU A 57 1.94 2.63 8.98
CA GLU A 57 1.07 3.05 7.87
C GLU A 57 0.73 4.53 7.96
N PHE A 58 0.47 5.06 9.17
CA PHE A 58 0.28 6.49 9.37
C PHE A 58 1.52 7.29 8.97
N LEU A 59 2.70 6.88 9.42
CA LEU A 59 3.96 7.54 9.06
C LEU A 59 4.21 7.46 7.55
N GLY A 60 3.96 6.32 6.92
CA GLY A 60 4.08 6.15 5.47
C GLY A 60 3.14 7.08 4.71
N ALA A 61 1.86 7.11 5.10
CA ALA A 61 0.84 7.95 4.50
C ALA A 61 1.16 9.45 4.63
N TYR A 62 1.52 9.89 5.82
CA TYR A 62 1.76 11.30 6.10
C TYR A 62 3.10 11.80 5.53
N LEU A 63 4.16 11.01 5.65
CA LEU A 63 5.49 11.42 5.24
C LEU A 63 5.77 11.19 3.75
N ALA A 64 5.21 10.17 3.12
CA ALA A 64 5.61 9.75 1.77
C ALA A 64 4.44 9.55 0.78
N GLY A 65 3.20 9.91 1.14
CA GLY A 65 2.00 9.66 0.31
C GLY A 65 1.79 10.63 -0.85
N GLY A 66 2.53 11.72 -0.95
CA GLY A 66 2.28 12.81 -1.90
C GLY A 66 2.51 12.46 -3.37
N GLU A 67 3.51 11.66 -3.68
CA GLU A 67 3.93 11.34 -5.06
C GLU A 67 2.88 10.53 -5.84
N VAL A 68 2.43 9.41 -5.27
CA VAL A 68 1.44 8.55 -5.92
C VAL A 68 0.09 9.26 -6.03
N THR A 69 -0.23 10.15 -5.07
CA THR A 69 -1.43 10.99 -5.09
C THR A 69 -1.51 11.84 -6.36
N SER A 70 -0.39 12.35 -6.85
CA SER A 70 -0.35 13.14 -8.08
C SER A 70 -0.73 12.31 -9.31
N THR A 71 -0.35 11.02 -9.36
CA THR A 71 -0.69 10.11 -10.46
C THR A 71 -2.17 9.75 -10.47
N ILE A 72 -2.76 9.45 -9.30
CA ILE A 72 -4.20 9.17 -9.19
C ILE A 72 -5.02 10.42 -9.55
N ARG A 73 -4.60 11.61 -9.10
CA ARG A 73 -5.33 12.86 -9.30
C ARG A 73 -5.38 13.31 -10.77
N LYS A 74 -4.29 13.15 -11.51
CA LYS A 74 -4.13 13.74 -12.87
C LYS A 74 -3.65 12.77 -13.94
N GLY A 75 -3.36 11.52 -13.60
CA GLY A 75 -2.84 10.55 -14.56
C GLY A 75 -3.92 9.85 -15.39
N ILE A 76 -5.11 9.62 -14.81
CA ILE A 76 -6.17 8.80 -15.43
C ILE A 76 -7.05 9.63 -16.38
N VAL A 77 -7.26 10.90 -16.07
CA VAL A 77 -7.99 11.87 -16.89
C VAL A 77 -7.29 13.22 -16.81
N ASN A 78 -7.28 13.97 -17.91
CA ASN A 78 -6.93 15.39 -17.82
C ASN A 78 -8.09 16.13 -17.15
N PRO A 79 -7.94 16.63 -15.90
CA PRO A 79 -9.03 17.26 -15.20
C PRO A 79 -9.50 18.57 -15.84
N GLU A 80 -8.68 19.22 -16.65
CA GLU A 80 -9.00 20.49 -17.37
C GLU A 80 -10.18 20.35 -18.33
N VAL A 81 -10.51 19.13 -18.79
CA VAL A 81 -11.69 18.87 -19.63
C VAL A 81 -13.02 19.15 -18.91
N TYR A 82 -12.97 19.35 -17.59
CA TYR A 82 -14.12 19.70 -16.76
C TYR A 82 -14.16 21.21 -16.38
N GLN A 83 -13.26 22.06 -16.95
CA GLN A 83 -13.19 23.48 -16.55
C GLN A 83 -14.51 24.21 -16.79
N ASP A 84 -15.28 23.85 -17.82
CA ASP A 84 -16.61 24.42 -18.09
C ASP A 84 -17.73 23.83 -17.23
N ASN A 85 -17.44 22.77 -16.45
CA ASN A 85 -18.41 22.03 -15.66
C ASN A 85 -17.77 21.54 -14.35
N VAL A 86 -17.29 22.47 -13.55
CA VAL A 86 -16.54 22.24 -12.31
C VAL A 86 -17.33 21.43 -11.30
N ASP A 87 -18.64 21.68 -11.19
CA ASP A 87 -19.55 21.01 -10.27
C ASP A 87 -19.67 19.51 -10.60
N ILE A 88 -19.73 19.17 -11.90
CA ILE A 88 -19.71 17.78 -12.37
C ILE A 88 -18.42 17.08 -11.92
N PHE A 89 -17.27 17.77 -12.00
CA PHE A 89 -15.99 17.20 -11.55
C PHE A 89 -15.98 16.95 -10.04
N ILE A 90 -16.42 17.92 -9.24
CA ILE A 90 -16.48 17.79 -7.77
C ILE A 90 -17.39 16.62 -7.37
N VAL A 91 -18.62 16.57 -7.92
CA VAL A 91 -19.59 15.51 -7.63
C VAL A 91 -19.06 14.15 -8.10
N GLY A 92 -18.38 14.11 -9.25
CA GLY A 92 -17.75 12.91 -9.75
C GLY A 92 -16.64 12.39 -8.85
N MET A 93 -15.77 13.25 -8.33
CA MET A 93 -14.74 12.87 -7.37
C MET A 93 -15.33 12.42 -6.03
N MET A 94 -16.43 13.04 -5.56
CA MET A 94 -17.17 12.55 -4.40
C MET A 94 -17.75 11.15 -4.63
N ALA A 95 -18.32 10.90 -5.82
CA ALA A 95 -18.85 9.59 -6.19
C ALA A 95 -17.76 8.51 -6.24
N THR A 96 -16.56 8.84 -6.71
CA THR A 96 -15.43 7.89 -6.73
C THR A 96 -14.97 7.52 -5.32
N LEU A 97 -14.92 8.49 -4.39
CA LEU A 97 -14.59 8.23 -2.99
C LEU A 97 -15.65 7.33 -2.32
N LEU A 98 -16.92 7.64 -2.53
CA LEU A 98 -18.03 6.87 -1.97
C LEU A 98 -18.05 5.43 -2.54
N ALA A 99 -17.83 5.26 -3.85
CA ALA A 99 -17.77 3.96 -4.51
C ALA A 99 -16.62 3.11 -3.98
N THR A 100 -15.42 3.69 -3.90
CA THR A 100 -14.24 3.01 -3.38
C THR A 100 -14.45 2.57 -1.93
N GLY A 101 -14.85 3.47 -1.05
CA GLY A 101 -15.12 3.14 0.36
C GLY A 101 -16.20 2.07 0.54
N SER A 102 -17.28 2.14 -0.24
CA SER A 102 -18.39 1.16 -0.20
C SER A 102 -17.94 -0.22 -0.67
N TRP A 103 -17.18 -0.32 -1.77
CA TRP A 103 -16.65 -1.59 -2.25
C TRP A 103 -15.71 -2.23 -1.23
N LEU A 104 -14.79 -1.42 -0.66
CA LEU A 104 -13.85 -1.90 0.35
C LEU A 104 -14.54 -2.32 1.64
N LEU A 105 -15.63 -1.66 2.05
CA LEU A 105 -16.46 -2.10 3.16
C LEU A 105 -17.07 -3.48 2.90
N ILE A 106 -17.63 -3.71 1.71
CA ILE A 106 -18.21 -5.00 1.31
C ILE A 106 -17.13 -6.07 1.32
N ALA A 107 -15.98 -5.81 0.70
CA ALA A 107 -14.86 -6.74 0.63
C ALA A 107 -14.32 -7.09 2.03
N SER A 108 -14.09 -6.09 2.89
CA SER A 108 -13.55 -6.28 4.24
C SER A 108 -14.53 -7.04 5.15
N LYS A 109 -15.84 -6.77 5.05
CA LYS A 109 -16.86 -7.57 5.77
C LYS A 109 -16.82 -9.04 5.43
N ASN A 110 -16.53 -9.38 4.16
CA ASN A 110 -16.43 -10.75 3.68
C ASN A 110 -15.02 -11.36 3.82
N GLY A 111 -14.04 -10.58 4.29
CA GLY A 111 -12.64 -10.99 4.40
C GLY A 111 -11.98 -11.22 3.03
N TRP A 112 -12.42 -10.53 1.98
CA TRP A 112 -11.84 -10.61 0.65
C TRP A 112 -10.65 -9.64 0.52
N PRO A 113 -9.44 -10.11 0.25
CA PRO A 113 -8.30 -9.25 -0.05
C PRO A 113 -8.42 -8.74 -1.50
N VAL A 114 -8.98 -7.55 -1.67
CA VAL A 114 -9.14 -6.90 -2.97
C VAL A 114 -8.09 -5.82 -3.17
N SER A 115 -7.88 -5.36 -4.40
CA SER A 115 -6.97 -4.25 -4.68
C SER A 115 -7.70 -2.91 -4.56
N THR A 116 -7.25 -2.08 -3.64
CA THR A 116 -7.76 -0.72 -3.46
C THR A 116 -7.40 0.17 -4.65
N THR A 117 -6.20 -0.02 -5.24
CA THR A 117 -5.78 0.69 -6.46
C THR A 117 -6.67 0.35 -7.65
N HIS A 118 -7.06 -0.92 -7.84
CA HIS A 118 -8.03 -1.30 -8.87
C HIS A 118 -9.38 -0.63 -8.65
N SER A 119 -9.82 -0.55 -7.40
CA SER A 119 -11.10 0.05 -7.03
C SER A 119 -11.16 1.52 -7.44
N ILE A 120 -10.15 2.32 -7.06
CA ILE A 120 -10.15 3.76 -7.37
C ILE A 120 -9.91 4.03 -8.85
N VAL A 121 -9.04 3.27 -9.53
CA VAL A 121 -8.83 3.40 -10.98
C VAL A 121 -10.13 3.09 -11.73
N GLY A 122 -10.80 1.99 -11.39
CA GLY A 122 -12.10 1.64 -11.95
C GLY A 122 -13.15 2.72 -11.70
N ALA A 123 -13.20 3.26 -10.48
CA ALA A 123 -14.11 4.31 -10.09
C ALA A 123 -13.92 5.60 -10.92
N ILE A 124 -12.69 6.07 -11.09
CA ILE A 124 -12.38 7.26 -11.92
C ILE A 124 -12.73 7.00 -13.39
N VAL A 125 -12.36 5.84 -13.93
CA VAL A 125 -12.70 5.47 -15.32
C VAL A 125 -14.22 5.48 -15.51
N GLY A 126 -14.98 4.88 -14.60
CA GLY A 126 -16.45 4.88 -14.64
C GLY A 126 -17.05 6.28 -14.65
N PHE A 127 -16.53 7.17 -13.81
CA PHE A 127 -16.94 8.57 -13.79
C PHE A 127 -16.69 9.27 -15.14
N VAL A 128 -15.48 9.15 -15.70
CA VAL A 128 -15.12 9.79 -16.96
C VAL A 128 -15.98 9.25 -18.10
N MET A 129 -16.19 7.93 -18.15
CA MET A 129 -16.99 7.29 -19.21
C MET A 129 -18.43 7.76 -19.22
N ILE A 130 -19.08 7.94 -18.05
CA ILE A 130 -20.48 8.40 -17.97
C ILE A 130 -20.63 9.89 -18.27
N THR A 131 -19.62 10.71 -17.99
CA THR A 131 -19.72 12.17 -18.09
C THR A 131 -19.17 12.74 -19.40
N LYS A 132 -18.08 12.21 -19.90
CA LYS A 132 -17.35 12.71 -21.10
C LYS A 132 -17.21 11.66 -22.20
N GLY A 133 -17.35 10.37 -21.88
CA GLY A 133 -17.14 9.28 -22.83
C GLY A 133 -15.73 8.68 -22.76
N SER A 134 -15.54 7.53 -23.41
CA SER A 134 -14.30 6.74 -23.34
C SER A 134 -13.08 7.42 -23.97
N SER A 135 -13.28 8.35 -24.92
CA SER A 135 -12.19 9.09 -25.57
C SER A 135 -11.45 10.05 -24.63
N TYR A 136 -12.05 10.41 -23.50
CA TYR A 136 -11.43 11.30 -22.51
C TYR A 136 -10.67 10.55 -21.41
N VAL A 137 -10.72 9.21 -21.42
CA VAL A 137 -9.88 8.38 -20.54
C VAL A 137 -8.46 8.33 -21.11
N SER A 138 -7.46 8.56 -20.28
CA SER A 138 -6.04 8.45 -20.65
C SER A 138 -5.63 6.97 -20.75
N TRP A 139 -6.04 6.30 -21.84
CA TRP A 139 -5.80 4.87 -22.02
C TRP A 139 -4.34 4.47 -21.95
N ASP A 140 -3.42 5.32 -22.41
CA ASP A 140 -1.98 5.07 -22.31
C ASP A 140 -1.55 4.95 -20.85
N LYS A 141 -2.07 5.83 -19.98
CA LYS A 141 -1.81 5.73 -18.53
C LYS A 141 -2.47 4.50 -17.89
N ILE A 142 -3.68 4.14 -18.33
CA ILE A 142 -4.32 2.90 -17.86
C ILE A 142 -3.46 1.70 -18.26
N VAL A 143 -2.92 1.66 -19.46
CA VAL A 143 -2.02 0.59 -19.91
C VAL A 143 -0.74 0.54 -19.06
N GLU A 144 -0.10 1.69 -18.78
CA GLU A 144 1.06 1.76 -17.87
C GLU A 144 0.72 1.19 -16.48
N ILE A 145 -0.45 1.57 -15.93
CA ILE A 145 -0.93 1.07 -14.63
C ILE A 145 -1.17 -0.45 -14.70
N LEU A 146 -1.80 -0.95 -15.75
CA LEU A 146 -2.00 -2.39 -15.97
C LEU A 146 -0.67 -3.16 -16.06
N TYR A 147 0.34 -2.60 -16.73
CA TYR A 147 1.69 -3.18 -16.71
C TYR A 147 2.28 -3.25 -15.29
N SER A 148 2.06 -2.23 -14.47
CA SER A 148 2.53 -2.23 -13.09
C SER A 148 1.83 -3.30 -12.24
N TRP A 149 0.55 -3.61 -12.52
CA TRP A 149 -0.21 -4.64 -11.83
C TRP A 149 0.24 -6.07 -12.16
N VAL A 150 0.86 -6.26 -13.32
CA VAL A 150 1.45 -7.55 -13.72
C VAL A 150 2.92 -7.64 -13.30
N SER A 151 3.69 -6.58 -13.52
CA SER A 151 5.12 -6.57 -13.24
C SER A 151 5.43 -6.59 -11.75
N SER A 152 4.66 -5.88 -10.91
CA SER A 152 4.93 -5.80 -9.48
C SER A 152 4.83 -7.16 -8.77
N PRO A 153 3.80 -8.01 -8.95
CA PRO A 153 3.78 -9.33 -8.34
C PRO A 153 4.88 -10.25 -8.91
N LEU A 154 5.24 -10.13 -10.19
CA LEU A 154 6.34 -10.90 -10.78
C LEU A 154 7.69 -10.53 -10.18
N ILE A 155 7.99 -9.23 -10.06
CA ILE A 155 9.22 -8.74 -9.44
C ILE A 155 9.29 -9.20 -7.99
N SER A 156 8.20 -9.03 -7.24
CA SER A 156 8.11 -9.47 -5.85
C SER A 156 8.30 -10.99 -5.73
N ALA A 157 7.72 -11.78 -6.63
CA ALA A 157 7.88 -13.24 -6.64
C ALA A 157 9.35 -13.66 -6.87
N VAL A 158 10.01 -13.05 -7.86
CA VAL A 158 11.42 -13.34 -8.15
C VAL A 158 12.33 -12.93 -6.99
N LEU A 159 12.13 -11.74 -6.44
CA LEU A 159 12.90 -11.27 -5.27
C LEU A 159 12.67 -12.18 -4.05
N ALA A 160 11.42 -12.52 -3.76
CA ALA A 160 11.07 -13.39 -2.65
C ALA A 160 11.66 -14.80 -2.81
N PHE A 161 11.62 -15.35 -4.02
CA PHE A 161 12.26 -16.62 -4.35
C PHE A 161 13.77 -16.57 -4.07
N ILE A 162 14.46 -15.55 -4.56
CA ILE A 162 15.92 -15.38 -4.38
C ILE A 162 16.25 -15.20 -2.89
N ILE A 163 15.54 -14.33 -2.18
CA ILE A 163 15.77 -14.09 -0.76
C ILE A 163 15.56 -15.37 0.03
N PHE A 164 14.43 -16.07 -0.16
CA PHE A 164 14.15 -17.28 0.60
C PHE A 164 15.12 -18.43 0.27
N ARG A 165 15.47 -18.63 -1.00
CA ARG A 165 16.49 -19.63 -1.38
C ARG A 165 17.85 -19.33 -0.75
N SER A 166 18.21 -18.04 -0.63
CA SER A 166 19.45 -17.65 0.06
C SER A 166 19.37 -17.93 1.57
N VAL A 167 18.24 -17.62 2.22
CA VAL A 167 17.98 -17.96 3.63
C VAL A 167 18.03 -19.48 3.83
N GLN A 168 17.34 -20.24 3.00
CA GLN A 168 17.27 -21.68 3.07
C GLN A 168 18.67 -22.29 2.94
N LYS A 169 19.38 -21.99 1.84
CA LYS A 169 20.68 -22.60 1.53
C LYS A 169 21.77 -22.19 2.52
N PHE A 170 21.85 -20.90 2.85
CA PHE A 170 23.00 -20.38 3.62
C PHE A 170 22.76 -20.34 5.13
N ILE A 171 21.51 -20.44 5.60
CA ILE A 171 21.20 -20.40 7.04
C ILE A 171 20.53 -21.70 7.49
N LEU A 172 19.36 -22.05 6.93
CA LEU A 172 18.55 -23.17 7.43
C LEU A 172 19.18 -24.54 7.15
N GLU A 173 19.84 -24.72 6.01
CA GLU A 173 20.51 -25.96 5.60
C GLU A 173 22.01 -25.98 5.96
N SER A 174 22.54 -24.90 6.56
CA SER A 174 23.96 -24.81 6.94
C SER A 174 24.30 -25.84 8.03
N GLU A 175 25.50 -26.45 7.94
CA GLU A 175 26.05 -27.32 8.98
C GLU A 175 26.21 -26.60 10.32
N ASN A 176 26.65 -25.33 10.30
CA ASN A 176 26.74 -24.48 11.49
C ASN A 176 25.73 -23.35 11.40
N LYS A 177 24.49 -23.66 11.75
CA LYS A 177 23.35 -22.76 11.68
C LYS A 177 23.55 -21.48 12.48
N SER A 178 24.07 -21.59 13.70
CA SER A 178 24.33 -20.45 14.59
C SER A 178 25.31 -19.45 13.95
N ARG A 179 26.44 -19.92 13.46
CA ARG A 179 27.45 -19.09 12.82
C ARG A 179 26.92 -18.42 11.55
N SER A 180 26.15 -19.15 10.75
CA SER A 180 25.53 -18.63 9.53
C SER A 180 24.48 -17.59 9.83
N ALA A 181 23.60 -17.83 10.81
CA ALA A 181 22.59 -16.89 11.24
C ALA A 181 23.21 -15.59 11.76
N ILE A 182 24.20 -15.67 12.67
CA ILE A 182 24.88 -14.48 13.23
C ILE A 182 25.55 -13.63 12.12
N ARG A 183 26.03 -14.25 11.04
CA ARG A 183 26.71 -13.51 9.96
C ARG A 183 25.74 -12.95 8.93
N LEU A 184 24.73 -13.70 8.55
CA LEU A 184 23.89 -13.36 7.40
C LEU A 184 22.58 -12.62 7.76
N ILE A 185 22.00 -12.89 8.94
CA ILE A 185 20.81 -12.15 9.37
C ILE A 185 21.06 -10.64 9.41
N PRO A 186 22.20 -10.14 9.96
CA PRO A 186 22.49 -8.71 9.93
C PRO A 186 22.55 -8.11 8.52
N VAL A 187 22.97 -8.88 7.51
CA VAL A 187 22.96 -8.43 6.10
C VAL A 187 21.53 -8.18 5.62
N TYR A 188 20.59 -9.06 5.94
CA TYR A 188 19.18 -8.84 5.61
C TYR A 188 18.59 -7.64 6.36
N VAL A 189 18.95 -7.47 7.64
CA VAL A 189 18.57 -6.27 8.43
C VAL A 189 19.10 -5.01 7.75
N PHE A 190 20.36 -5.01 7.31
CA PHE A 190 20.95 -3.90 6.59
C PHE A 190 20.14 -3.55 5.33
N LEU A 191 19.80 -4.55 4.50
CA LEU A 191 19.02 -4.34 3.28
C LEU A 191 17.64 -3.73 3.57
N VAL A 192 16.92 -4.25 4.57
CA VAL A 192 15.62 -3.70 5.00
C VAL A 192 15.78 -2.24 5.42
N MET A 193 16.76 -1.95 6.26
CA MET A 193 16.97 -0.61 6.82
C MET A 193 17.40 0.40 5.76
N VAL A 194 18.20 -0.02 4.77
CA VAL A 194 18.55 0.86 3.63
C VAL A 194 17.28 1.25 2.86
N VAL A 195 16.41 0.28 2.55
CA VAL A 195 15.15 0.54 1.82
C VAL A 195 14.27 1.52 2.59
N ILE A 196 14.03 1.27 3.89
CA ILE A 196 13.20 2.15 4.73
C ILE A 196 13.80 3.54 4.81
N ALA A 197 15.10 3.65 5.14
CA ALA A 197 15.77 4.92 5.37
C ALA A 197 15.81 5.78 4.10
N LEU A 198 16.13 5.19 2.94
CA LEU A 198 16.16 5.90 1.66
C LEU A 198 14.79 6.50 1.32
N VAL A 199 13.71 5.73 1.47
CA VAL A 199 12.37 6.23 1.13
C VAL A 199 11.92 7.29 2.11
N THR A 200 12.10 7.05 3.41
CA THR A 200 11.73 8.01 4.43
C THR A 200 12.48 9.33 4.24
N ALA A 201 13.80 9.28 3.99
CA ALA A 201 14.60 10.48 3.82
C ALA A 201 14.30 11.21 2.51
N LYS A 202 14.17 10.48 1.39
CA LYS A 202 14.03 11.09 0.06
C LYS A 202 12.62 11.60 -0.23
N LYS A 203 11.60 11.02 0.37
CA LYS A 203 10.18 11.38 0.13
C LYS A 203 9.47 11.93 1.36
N GLY A 204 9.74 11.35 2.55
CA GLY A 204 9.06 11.76 3.77
C GLY A 204 9.52 13.11 4.28
N LEU A 205 10.82 13.35 4.32
CA LEU A 205 11.38 14.55 4.93
C LEU A 205 11.25 15.80 4.06
N VAL A 206 11.09 15.66 2.74
CA VAL A 206 10.84 16.79 1.84
C VAL A 206 9.55 17.54 2.22
N HIS A 207 8.49 16.81 2.60
CA HIS A 207 7.24 17.42 3.05
C HIS A 207 7.36 18.18 4.38
N LEU A 208 8.40 17.89 5.17
CA LEU A 208 8.70 18.59 6.42
C LEU A 208 9.69 19.76 6.21
N GLY A 209 10.05 20.07 4.96
CA GLY A 209 10.93 21.17 4.60
C GLY A 209 12.42 20.81 4.68
N PHE A 210 12.76 19.54 4.80
CA PHE A 210 14.18 19.09 4.74
C PHE A 210 14.53 18.78 3.28
N ASP A 211 15.27 19.69 2.67
CA ASP A 211 15.82 19.51 1.30
C ASP A 211 17.29 19.07 1.39
N TRP A 212 17.48 17.78 1.61
CA TRP A 212 18.79 17.17 1.71
C TRP A 212 19.30 16.70 0.35
N SER A 213 20.62 16.84 0.10
CA SER A 213 21.22 16.30 -1.11
C SER A 213 21.12 14.77 -1.16
N ASP A 214 21.06 14.21 -2.38
CA ASP A 214 21.00 12.76 -2.58
C ASP A 214 22.18 12.02 -1.92
N GLU A 215 23.37 12.63 -1.92
CA GLU A 215 24.55 12.09 -1.26
C GLU A 215 24.38 12.02 0.27
N PHE A 216 23.84 13.07 0.88
CA PHE A 216 23.60 13.11 2.31
C PHE A 216 22.51 12.12 2.74
N ILE A 217 21.44 11.99 1.96
CA ILE A 217 20.38 10.98 2.15
C ILE A 217 20.99 9.57 2.11
N LEU A 218 21.85 9.29 1.11
CA LEU A 218 22.50 8.00 0.99
C LEU A 218 23.41 7.71 2.19
N GLN A 219 24.22 8.69 2.63
CA GLN A 219 25.12 8.55 3.77
C GLN A 219 24.38 8.26 5.08
N ILE A 220 23.30 9.01 5.37
CA ILE A 220 22.47 8.78 6.56
C ILE A 220 21.81 7.40 6.49
N SER A 221 21.28 7.03 5.32
CA SER A 221 20.59 5.75 5.14
C SER A 221 21.55 4.57 5.36
N LEU A 222 22.75 4.64 4.79
CA LEU A 222 23.79 3.63 4.99
C LEU A 222 24.30 3.61 6.43
N GLY A 223 24.48 4.78 7.05
CA GLY A 223 24.90 4.90 8.45
C GLY A 223 23.87 4.26 9.41
N LEU A 224 22.58 4.60 9.25
CA LEU A 224 21.49 4.03 10.06
C LEU A 224 21.38 2.51 9.83
N ALA A 225 21.43 2.05 8.59
CA ALA A 225 21.39 0.64 8.26
C ALA A 225 22.57 -0.14 8.87
N THR A 226 23.78 0.45 8.84
CA THR A 226 24.96 -0.14 9.46
C THR A 226 24.82 -0.22 10.97
N LEU A 227 24.33 0.85 11.61
CA LEU A 227 24.09 0.87 13.06
C LEU A 227 23.10 -0.23 13.48
N VAL A 228 21.92 -0.30 12.84
CA VAL A 228 20.89 -1.28 13.20
C VAL A 228 21.36 -2.69 12.90
N SER A 229 22.06 -2.90 11.78
CA SER A 229 22.67 -4.19 11.43
C SER A 229 23.73 -4.62 12.46
N GLY A 230 24.56 -3.68 12.93
CA GLY A 230 25.54 -3.92 13.98
C GLY A 230 24.89 -4.31 15.31
N LEU A 231 23.80 -3.64 15.70
CA LEU A 231 23.02 -3.98 16.88
C LEU A 231 22.40 -5.39 16.76
N ALA A 232 21.87 -5.72 15.58
CA ALA A 232 21.34 -7.06 15.30
C ALA A 232 22.45 -8.13 15.40
N PHE A 233 23.66 -7.85 14.90
CA PHE A 233 24.81 -8.75 15.01
C PHE A 233 25.18 -9.01 16.49
N ILE A 234 25.28 -7.94 17.31
CA ILE A 234 25.59 -8.04 18.74
C ILE A 234 24.52 -8.88 19.47
N TYR A 235 23.24 -8.59 19.21
CA TYR A 235 22.11 -9.32 19.79
C TYR A 235 22.16 -10.82 19.43
N LEU A 236 22.33 -11.15 18.16
CA LEU A 236 22.37 -12.55 17.71
C LEU A 236 23.60 -13.28 18.26
N ARG A 237 24.72 -12.61 18.43
CA ARG A 237 25.92 -13.18 19.06
C ARG A 237 25.69 -13.52 20.53
N GLN A 238 24.92 -12.71 21.26
CA GLN A 238 24.53 -13.00 22.63
C GLN A 238 23.56 -14.18 22.71
N GLN A 239 22.73 -14.38 21.66
CA GLN A 239 21.77 -15.47 21.56
C GLN A 239 22.34 -16.73 20.88
N ALA A 240 23.65 -16.81 20.63
CA ALA A 240 24.28 -17.87 19.83
C ALA A 240 23.94 -19.30 20.29
N GLN A 241 23.76 -19.49 21.60
CA GLN A 241 23.39 -20.79 22.20
C GLN A 241 21.96 -21.23 21.85
N ASN A 242 21.08 -20.28 21.52
CA ASN A 242 19.68 -20.52 21.16
C ASN A 242 19.51 -20.73 19.65
N LEU A 243 20.56 -20.53 18.84
CA LEU A 243 20.52 -20.60 17.37
C LEU A 243 21.09 -21.95 16.84
N THR A 244 21.02 -23.00 17.61
CA THR A 244 21.65 -24.30 17.27
C THR A 244 20.81 -25.15 16.30
N ASP A 245 19.50 -24.95 16.31
CA ASP A 245 18.54 -25.68 15.49
C ASP A 245 17.66 -24.74 14.64
N VAL A 246 16.83 -25.33 13.79
CA VAL A 246 15.90 -24.58 12.93
C VAL A 246 14.90 -23.79 13.76
N SER A 247 14.44 -24.31 14.91
CA SER A 247 13.46 -23.64 15.77
C SER A 247 14.03 -22.36 16.35
N GLY A 248 15.26 -22.39 16.86
CA GLY A 248 15.93 -21.18 17.37
C GLY A 248 16.16 -20.13 16.29
N ILE A 249 16.49 -20.56 15.07
CA ILE A 249 16.64 -19.65 13.93
C ILE A 249 15.30 -19.03 13.53
N GLU A 250 14.22 -19.78 13.50
CA GLU A 250 12.88 -19.23 13.22
C GLU A 250 12.45 -18.19 14.27
N VAL A 251 12.84 -18.37 15.53
CA VAL A 251 12.64 -17.35 16.59
C VAL A 251 13.44 -16.07 16.25
N ALA A 252 14.68 -16.19 15.78
CA ALA A 252 15.44 -15.01 15.33
C ALA A 252 14.79 -14.34 14.10
N PHE A 253 14.27 -15.12 13.16
CA PHE A 253 13.51 -14.60 12.05
C PHE A 253 12.19 -13.94 12.46
N SER A 254 11.59 -14.30 13.58
CA SER A 254 10.41 -13.60 14.11
C SER A 254 10.71 -12.12 14.40
N LEU A 255 11.89 -11.80 14.92
CA LEU A 255 12.31 -10.40 15.12
C LEU A 255 12.50 -9.67 13.79
N LEU A 256 13.17 -10.32 12.81
CA LEU A 256 13.32 -9.73 11.48
C LEU A 256 11.97 -9.51 10.78
N MET A 257 11.05 -10.44 11.01
CA MET A 257 9.69 -10.34 10.49
C MET A 257 9.00 -9.08 10.98
N VAL A 258 9.21 -8.68 12.25
CA VAL A 258 8.67 -7.42 12.79
C VAL A 258 9.23 -6.23 12.02
N PHE A 259 10.54 -6.18 11.79
CA PHE A 259 11.16 -5.10 11.00
C PHE A 259 10.64 -5.08 9.55
N ALA A 260 10.56 -6.25 8.91
CA ALA A 260 10.01 -6.35 7.55
C ALA A 260 8.53 -5.94 7.49
N ALA A 261 7.75 -6.25 8.53
CA ALA A 261 6.37 -5.81 8.64
C ALA A 261 6.25 -4.29 8.84
N CYS A 262 7.13 -3.68 9.63
CA CYS A 262 7.20 -2.22 9.76
C CYS A 262 7.52 -1.57 8.41
N ALA A 263 8.51 -2.12 7.68
CA ALA A 263 8.86 -1.65 6.34
C ALA A 263 7.68 -1.75 5.37
N MET A 264 6.99 -2.89 5.38
CA MET A 264 5.84 -3.12 4.52
C MET A 264 4.66 -2.20 4.89
N ALA A 265 4.39 -1.98 6.18
CA ALA A 265 3.35 -1.07 6.64
C ALA A 265 3.64 0.38 6.20
N PHE A 266 4.90 0.82 6.33
CA PHE A 266 5.32 2.13 5.84
C PHE A 266 5.18 2.23 4.30
N ALA A 267 5.65 1.24 3.55
CA ALA A 267 5.54 1.20 2.10
C ALA A 267 4.07 1.21 1.64
N HIS A 268 3.22 0.42 2.30
CA HIS A 268 1.78 0.37 2.06
C HIS A 268 1.13 1.74 2.31
N GLY A 269 1.32 2.32 3.49
CA GLY A 269 0.78 3.64 3.81
C GLY A 269 1.20 4.72 2.81
N SER A 270 2.46 4.69 2.34
CA SER A 270 2.98 5.66 1.37
C SER A 270 2.38 5.52 -0.03
N ASN A 271 2.02 4.31 -0.45
CA ASN A 271 1.42 4.04 -1.75
C ASN A 271 -0.09 4.22 -1.72
N ASP A 272 -0.76 3.56 -0.77
CA ASP A 272 -2.20 3.34 -0.86
C ASP A 272 -3.05 4.47 -0.27
N VAL A 273 -2.48 5.36 0.54
CA VAL A 273 -3.17 6.58 0.94
C VAL A 273 -3.63 7.41 -0.27
N ALA A 274 -2.86 7.37 -1.36
CA ALA A 274 -3.16 8.08 -2.60
C ALA A 274 -4.52 7.69 -3.21
N ASN A 275 -4.96 6.45 -3.00
CA ASN A 275 -6.24 5.94 -3.50
C ASN A 275 -7.44 6.64 -2.84
N ALA A 276 -7.31 7.12 -1.60
CA ALA A 276 -8.33 7.92 -0.94
C ALA A 276 -8.12 9.43 -1.12
N ILE A 277 -6.87 9.89 -0.97
CA ILE A 277 -6.63 11.33 -0.96
C ILE A 277 -6.46 11.94 -2.35
N GLY A 278 -6.27 11.14 -3.41
CA GLY A 278 -6.18 11.64 -4.80
C GLY A 278 -7.42 12.42 -5.22
N PRO A 279 -8.61 11.81 -5.23
CA PRO A 279 -9.85 12.51 -5.52
C PRO A 279 -10.19 13.64 -4.51
N LEU A 280 -9.90 13.44 -3.22
CA LEU A 280 -10.08 14.46 -2.20
C LEU A 280 -9.19 15.68 -2.48
N ALA A 281 -7.92 15.49 -2.78
CA ALA A 281 -6.99 16.56 -3.13
C ALA A 281 -7.41 17.31 -4.40
N ALA A 282 -8.02 16.60 -5.36
CA ALA A 282 -8.59 17.23 -6.55
C ALA A 282 -9.73 18.19 -6.19
N ILE A 283 -10.68 17.76 -5.36
CA ILE A 283 -11.77 18.61 -4.88
C ILE A 283 -11.24 19.82 -4.10
N VAL A 284 -10.33 19.59 -3.14
CA VAL A 284 -9.72 20.64 -2.32
C VAL A 284 -9.01 21.68 -3.18
N SER A 285 -8.27 21.23 -4.19
CA SER A 285 -7.59 22.12 -5.13
C SER A 285 -8.57 23.06 -5.87
N VAL A 286 -9.65 22.49 -6.37
CA VAL A 286 -10.68 23.24 -7.11
C VAL A 286 -11.41 24.24 -6.21
N VAL A 287 -11.78 23.83 -5.01
CA VAL A 287 -12.48 24.72 -4.03
C VAL A 287 -11.56 25.88 -3.61
N ASN A 288 -10.28 25.59 -3.31
CA ASN A 288 -9.32 26.62 -2.87
C ASN A 288 -8.93 27.59 -3.99
N SER A 289 -9.07 27.21 -5.25
CA SER A 289 -8.81 28.06 -6.43
C SER A 289 -10.07 28.71 -6.99
N ASN A 290 -11.16 28.75 -6.22
CA ASN A 290 -12.45 29.34 -6.63
C ASN A 290 -12.95 28.78 -7.99
N GLY A 291 -12.93 27.45 -8.14
CA GLY A 291 -13.43 26.75 -9.33
C GLY A 291 -12.42 26.62 -10.47
N ILE A 292 -11.14 26.96 -10.26
CA ILE A 292 -10.11 26.73 -11.28
C ILE A 292 -9.55 25.31 -11.11
N ILE A 293 -9.67 24.50 -12.14
CA ILE A 293 -9.08 23.15 -12.16
C ILE A 293 -7.62 23.28 -12.57
N SER A 294 -6.70 22.93 -11.65
CA SER A 294 -5.26 22.98 -11.88
C SER A 294 -4.63 21.61 -11.70
N THR A 295 -3.73 21.25 -12.63
CA THR A 295 -2.93 20.04 -12.57
C THR A 295 -1.75 20.14 -11.58
N GLN A 296 -1.37 21.34 -11.10
CA GLN A 296 -0.14 21.58 -10.35
C GLN A 296 -0.32 21.86 -8.86
N ALA A 297 -1.53 21.76 -8.30
CA ALA A 297 -1.73 22.06 -6.88
C ALA A 297 -1.07 21.01 -5.98
N ALA A 298 -0.31 21.46 -4.98
CA ALA A 298 0.26 20.58 -3.97
C ALA A 298 -0.83 19.96 -3.09
N VAL A 299 -0.58 18.76 -2.60
CA VAL A 299 -1.48 18.10 -1.64
C VAL A 299 -1.27 18.72 -0.26
N GLY A 300 -2.31 19.32 0.31
CA GLY A 300 -2.23 19.92 1.63
C GLY A 300 -1.95 18.89 2.73
N SER A 301 -1.11 19.24 3.71
CA SER A 301 -0.72 18.35 4.81
C SER A 301 -1.92 17.80 5.59
N TRP A 302 -3.01 18.57 5.73
CA TRP A 302 -4.22 18.13 6.40
C TRP A 302 -4.94 17.00 5.64
N VAL A 303 -4.83 16.94 4.30
CA VAL A 303 -5.39 15.87 3.46
C VAL A 303 -4.63 14.56 3.71
N LEU A 304 -3.30 14.63 3.78
CA LEU A 304 -2.45 13.49 4.14
C LEU A 304 -2.74 13.00 5.56
N LEU A 305 -2.91 13.93 6.51
CA LEU A 305 -3.28 13.63 7.89
C LEU A 305 -4.62 12.89 7.96
N LEU A 306 -5.64 13.41 7.27
CA LEU A 306 -6.97 12.81 7.22
C LEU A 306 -6.92 11.40 6.63
N GLY A 307 -6.17 11.20 5.52
CA GLY A 307 -5.96 9.91 4.90
C GLY A 307 -5.28 8.91 5.84
N GLY A 308 -4.18 9.32 6.49
CA GLY A 308 -3.45 8.49 7.45
C GLY A 308 -4.30 8.09 8.65
N VAL A 309 -5.05 9.03 9.25
CA VAL A 309 -5.98 8.74 10.37
C VAL A 309 -7.10 7.81 9.91
N GLY A 310 -7.65 8.00 8.71
CA GLY A 310 -8.67 7.12 8.13
C GLY A 310 -8.17 5.68 7.99
N ILE A 311 -6.96 5.50 7.45
CA ILE A 311 -6.32 4.17 7.33
C ILE A 311 -6.18 3.52 8.71
N VAL A 312 -5.65 4.25 9.71
CA VAL A 312 -5.50 3.73 11.08
C VAL A 312 -6.83 3.31 11.68
N PHE A 313 -7.88 4.10 11.47
CA PHE A 313 -9.21 3.77 11.97
C PHE A 313 -9.78 2.52 11.28
N GLY A 314 -9.54 2.36 9.97
CA GLY A 314 -9.95 1.20 9.19
C GLY A 314 -9.30 -0.09 9.67
N LEU A 315 -7.98 -0.10 9.76
CA LEU A 315 -7.21 -1.27 10.20
C LEU A 315 -7.56 -1.72 11.63
N ALA A 316 -7.83 -0.76 12.52
CA ALA A 316 -8.20 -1.06 13.90
C ALA A 316 -9.60 -1.68 14.04
N THR A 317 -10.53 -1.35 13.12
CA THR A 317 -11.92 -1.81 13.19
C THR A 317 -12.16 -3.13 12.46
N TYR A 318 -11.78 -3.23 11.18
CA TYR A 318 -12.10 -4.38 10.32
C TYR A 318 -10.89 -5.19 9.84
N GLY A 319 -9.67 -4.68 9.99
CA GLY A 319 -8.45 -5.32 9.46
C GLY A 319 -8.25 -6.77 9.88
N HIS A 320 -8.70 -7.14 11.08
CA HIS A 320 -8.56 -8.50 11.60
C HIS A 320 -9.18 -9.58 10.71
N ARG A 321 -10.25 -9.27 9.96
CA ARG A 321 -10.94 -10.24 9.09
C ARG A 321 -10.10 -10.61 7.87
N VAL A 322 -9.51 -9.62 7.24
CA VAL A 322 -8.69 -9.82 6.03
C VAL A 322 -7.31 -10.37 6.41
N ILE A 323 -6.71 -9.92 7.53
CA ILE A 323 -5.46 -10.48 8.08
C ILE A 323 -5.57 -12.01 8.23
N LYS A 324 -6.69 -12.50 8.78
CA LYS A 324 -6.93 -13.94 8.94
C LYS A 324 -6.96 -14.68 7.60
N THR A 325 -7.56 -14.09 6.58
CA THR A 325 -7.63 -14.72 5.25
C THR A 325 -6.25 -14.84 4.63
N VAL A 326 -5.46 -13.76 4.63
CA VAL A 326 -4.11 -13.72 4.03
C VAL A 326 -3.12 -14.57 4.84
N GLY A 327 -3.19 -14.50 6.17
CA GLY A 327 -2.26 -15.20 7.05
C GLY A 327 -2.45 -16.71 7.14
N GLU A 328 -3.68 -17.21 6.96
CA GLU A 328 -3.98 -18.62 7.26
C GLU A 328 -4.37 -19.45 6.03
N LYS A 329 -4.85 -18.83 4.91
CA LYS A 329 -5.50 -19.58 3.82
C LYS A 329 -4.64 -19.83 2.59
N ILE A 330 -3.52 -19.11 2.39
CA ILE A 330 -2.73 -19.21 1.16
C ILE A 330 -1.70 -20.32 1.26
N THR A 331 -0.94 -20.34 2.34
CA THR A 331 0.10 -21.35 2.62
C THR A 331 0.46 -21.32 4.09
N LYS A 332 1.11 -22.42 4.58
CA LYS A 332 1.64 -22.42 5.95
C LYS A 332 2.88 -21.53 6.02
N LEU A 333 2.80 -20.50 6.84
CA LEU A 333 3.86 -19.52 7.01
C LEU A 333 4.76 -19.86 8.19
N THR A 334 6.08 -19.77 7.98
CA THR A 334 7.09 -19.68 9.04
C THR A 334 7.63 -18.25 9.11
N PRO A 335 8.29 -17.82 10.19
CA PRO A 335 8.87 -16.49 10.27
C PRO A 335 9.86 -16.17 9.16
N SER A 336 10.73 -17.11 8.79
CA SER A 336 11.69 -16.95 7.68
C SER A 336 10.99 -16.81 6.31
N PHE A 337 9.90 -17.56 6.11
CA PHE A 337 9.05 -17.46 4.93
C PHE A 337 8.40 -16.07 4.85
N GLY A 338 7.70 -15.67 5.92
CA GLY A 338 7.02 -14.39 5.97
C GLY A 338 7.96 -13.19 5.84
N PHE A 339 9.14 -13.27 6.48
CA PHE A 339 10.21 -12.28 6.33
C PHE A 339 10.60 -12.09 4.86
N SER A 340 10.89 -13.19 4.15
CA SER A 340 11.33 -13.13 2.77
C SER A 340 10.26 -12.56 1.84
N ALA A 341 9.00 -12.94 2.05
CA ALA A 341 7.86 -12.39 1.30
C ALA A 341 7.67 -10.90 1.58
N ASN A 342 7.67 -10.47 2.85
CA ASN A 342 7.49 -9.07 3.22
C ASN A 342 8.63 -8.18 2.75
N LEU A 343 9.89 -8.62 2.87
CA LEU A 343 11.04 -7.85 2.40
C LEU A 343 10.96 -7.63 0.88
N ALA A 344 10.67 -8.68 0.12
CA ALA A 344 10.51 -8.57 -1.33
C ALA A 344 9.37 -7.65 -1.72
N THR A 345 8.22 -7.80 -1.04
CA THR A 345 7.03 -6.97 -1.29
C THR A 345 7.29 -5.51 -0.95
N ALA A 346 7.82 -5.22 0.23
CA ALA A 346 8.15 -3.86 0.65
C ALA A 346 9.13 -3.20 -0.31
N SER A 347 10.19 -3.90 -0.71
CA SER A 347 11.18 -3.40 -1.67
C SER A 347 10.53 -3.07 -3.02
N THR A 348 9.64 -3.93 -3.51
CA THR A 348 8.93 -3.71 -4.79
C THR A 348 7.97 -2.52 -4.71
N VAL A 349 7.16 -2.43 -3.65
CA VAL A 349 6.19 -1.33 -3.45
C VAL A 349 6.90 -0.01 -3.26
N VAL A 350 7.98 0.02 -2.47
CA VAL A 350 8.81 1.21 -2.25
C VAL A 350 9.42 1.71 -3.56
N PHE A 351 9.97 0.81 -4.37
CA PHE A 351 10.54 1.16 -5.66
C PHE A 351 9.48 1.71 -6.62
N ALA A 352 8.30 1.09 -6.67
CA ALA A 352 7.17 1.57 -7.47
C ALA A 352 6.68 2.95 -6.99
N SER A 353 6.55 3.14 -5.68
CA SER A 353 6.18 4.43 -5.08
C SER A 353 7.21 5.52 -5.38
N PHE A 354 8.51 5.16 -5.42
CA PHE A 354 9.58 6.07 -5.81
C PHE A 354 9.44 6.56 -7.26
N LEU A 355 8.97 5.69 -8.16
CA LEU A 355 8.68 6.03 -9.56
C LEU A 355 7.31 6.70 -9.75
N GLY A 356 6.51 6.86 -8.69
CA GLY A 356 5.15 7.41 -8.76
C GLY A 356 4.11 6.44 -9.36
N PHE A 357 4.42 5.15 -9.48
CA PHE A 357 3.47 4.16 -9.99
C PHE A 357 2.49 3.69 -8.91
N PRO A 358 1.18 3.78 -9.14
CA PRO A 358 0.17 3.21 -8.27
C PRO A 358 0.10 1.70 -8.49
N VAL A 359 0.85 0.95 -7.68
CA VAL A 359 0.84 -0.52 -7.72
C VAL A 359 -0.21 -1.08 -6.75
N SER A 360 -0.62 -2.32 -6.99
CA SER A 360 -1.43 -3.06 -6.03
C SER A 360 -0.52 -3.75 -5.01
N THR A 361 -0.56 -3.28 -3.78
CA THR A 361 0.18 -3.89 -2.66
C THR A 361 -0.29 -5.32 -2.38
N THR A 362 -1.60 -5.60 -2.57
CA THR A 362 -2.18 -6.95 -2.47
C THR A 362 -1.57 -7.90 -3.52
N HIS A 363 -1.50 -7.47 -4.79
CA HIS A 363 -0.88 -8.28 -5.85
C HIS A 363 0.59 -8.53 -5.57
N THR A 364 1.30 -7.49 -5.15
CA THR A 364 2.73 -7.55 -4.86
C THR A 364 3.02 -8.52 -3.71
N LEU A 365 2.21 -8.51 -2.63
CA LEU A 365 2.34 -9.47 -1.53
C LEU A 365 2.04 -10.89 -1.97
N ILE A 366 0.95 -11.12 -2.69
CA ILE A 366 0.60 -12.45 -3.18
C ILE A 366 1.73 -12.98 -4.08
N GLY A 367 2.30 -12.13 -4.95
CA GLY A 367 3.51 -12.46 -5.71
C GLY A 367 4.65 -12.91 -4.80
N GLY A 368 4.98 -12.15 -3.76
CA GLY A 368 6.00 -12.49 -2.77
C GLY A 368 5.74 -13.84 -2.09
N VAL A 369 4.51 -14.10 -1.64
CA VAL A 369 4.12 -15.37 -1.02
C VAL A 369 4.24 -16.53 -1.99
N ILE A 370 3.82 -16.36 -3.26
CA ILE A 370 4.00 -17.36 -4.32
C ILE A 370 5.49 -17.63 -4.55
N GLY A 371 6.31 -16.58 -4.65
CA GLY A 371 7.76 -16.71 -4.87
C GLY A 371 8.46 -17.54 -3.80
N VAL A 372 8.16 -17.28 -2.52
CA VAL A 372 8.68 -18.10 -1.42
C VAL A 372 8.10 -19.51 -1.45
N GLY A 373 6.80 -19.65 -1.74
CA GLY A 373 6.17 -20.97 -1.89
C GLY A 373 6.84 -21.82 -2.95
N LEU A 374 7.16 -21.24 -4.12
CA LEU A 374 7.89 -21.91 -5.20
C LEU A 374 9.32 -22.29 -4.78
N ALA A 375 9.98 -21.43 -4.01
CA ALA A 375 11.32 -21.70 -3.49
C ALA A 375 11.34 -22.83 -2.46
N ASN A 376 10.29 -22.95 -1.64
CA ASN A 376 10.19 -23.96 -0.59
C ASN A 376 9.66 -25.31 -1.14
N ASP A 377 8.39 -25.33 -1.54
CA ASP A 377 7.73 -26.50 -2.11
C ASP A 377 6.43 -26.06 -2.83
N TYR A 378 6.46 -26.04 -4.15
CA TYR A 378 5.33 -25.60 -4.97
C TYR A 378 4.04 -26.42 -4.74
N ARG A 379 4.15 -27.67 -4.24
CA ARG A 379 3.02 -28.57 -3.97
C ARG A 379 2.17 -28.12 -2.77
N LYS A 380 2.74 -27.27 -1.91
CA LYS A 380 2.05 -26.74 -0.74
C LYS A 380 1.31 -25.42 -0.99
N ILE A 381 1.37 -24.92 -2.22
CA ILE A 381 0.67 -23.70 -2.63
C ILE A 381 -0.78 -24.06 -2.99
N ASP A 382 -1.74 -23.35 -2.39
CA ASP A 382 -3.14 -23.47 -2.77
C ASP A 382 -3.45 -22.60 -4.01
N PHE A 383 -3.21 -23.17 -5.20
CA PHE A 383 -3.48 -22.49 -6.47
C PHE A 383 -4.97 -22.19 -6.69
N LYS A 384 -5.89 -22.93 -6.04
CA LYS A 384 -7.34 -22.65 -6.11
C LYS A 384 -7.64 -21.34 -5.37
N GLN A 385 -7.07 -21.16 -4.18
CA GLN A 385 -7.21 -19.92 -3.43
C GLN A 385 -6.62 -18.73 -4.19
N ILE A 386 -5.43 -18.90 -4.79
CA ILE A 386 -4.80 -17.87 -5.64
C ILE A 386 -5.71 -17.52 -6.83
N GLY A 387 -6.28 -18.51 -7.51
CA GLY A 387 -7.23 -18.28 -8.60
C GLY A 387 -8.45 -17.46 -8.16
N THR A 388 -9.01 -17.75 -6.99
CA THR A 388 -10.11 -16.96 -6.41
C THR A 388 -9.72 -15.51 -6.15
N ILE A 389 -8.50 -15.28 -5.65
CA ILE A 389 -7.97 -13.94 -5.41
C ILE A 389 -7.78 -13.20 -6.75
N VAL A 390 -7.21 -13.85 -7.77
CA VAL A 390 -7.02 -13.24 -9.11
C VAL A 390 -8.37 -12.85 -9.74
N ILE A 391 -9.41 -13.69 -9.59
CA ILE A 391 -10.76 -13.35 -10.06
C ILE A 391 -11.28 -12.10 -9.33
N SER A 392 -11.07 -12.00 -8.02
CA SER A 392 -11.52 -10.81 -7.27
C SER A 392 -10.84 -9.52 -7.77
N TRP A 393 -9.60 -9.60 -8.25
CA TRP A 393 -8.90 -8.45 -8.84
C TRP A 393 -9.54 -7.99 -10.15
N LEU A 394 -9.90 -8.93 -11.03
CA LEU A 394 -10.55 -8.62 -12.31
C LEU A 394 -11.95 -8.02 -12.10
N VAL A 395 -12.69 -8.47 -11.09
CA VAL A 395 -14.03 -7.99 -10.76
C VAL A 395 -14.01 -6.59 -10.12
N THR A 396 -12.96 -6.25 -9.39
CA THR A 396 -12.86 -4.99 -8.64
C THR A 396 -12.95 -3.76 -9.56
N VAL A 397 -12.28 -3.75 -10.72
CA VAL A 397 -12.31 -2.62 -11.66
C VAL A 397 -13.71 -2.33 -12.21
N PRO A 398 -14.43 -3.31 -12.80
CA PRO A 398 -15.81 -3.10 -13.23
C PRO A 398 -16.76 -2.69 -12.10
N VAL A 399 -16.62 -3.30 -10.92
CA VAL A 399 -17.48 -2.95 -9.78
C VAL A 399 -17.22 -1.52 -9.32
N GLY A 400 -15.95 -1.08 -9.24
CA GLY A 400 -15.61 0.31 -8.93
C GLY A 400 -16.24 1.28 -9.94
N ALA A 401 -16.17 0.97 -11.22
CA ALA A 401 -16.77 1.78 -12.29
C ALA A 401 -18.29 1.86 -12.16
N LEU A 402 -18.97 0.72 -12.03
CA LEU A 402 -20.44 0.65 -11.92
C LEU A 402 -20.96 1.35 -10.67
N MET A 403 -20.32 1.15 -9.52
CA MET A 403 -20.69 1.83 -8.28
C MET A 403 -20.52 3.35 -8.39
N THR A 404 -19.44 3.80 -9.05
CA THR A 404 -19.25 5.24 -9.27
C THR A 404 -20.31 5.82 -10.18
N ILE A 405 -20.67 5.16 -11.26
CA ILE A 405 -21.76 5.57 -12.14
C ILE A 405 -23.07 5.72 -11.34
N LEU A 406 -23.40 4.71 -10.52
CA LEU A 406 -24.59 4.74 -9.68
C LEU A 406 -24.56 5.92 -8.70
N TYR A 407 -23.47 6.08 -7.94
CA TYR A 407 -23.36 7.15 -6.97
C TYR A 407 -23.28 8.52 -7.61
N TYR A 408 -22.65 8.65 -8.78
CA TYR A 408 -22.64 9.92 -9.52
C TYR A 408 -24.05 10.37 -9.89
N VAL A 409 -24.86 9.47 -10.46
CA VAL A 409 -26.25 9.77 -10.80
C VAL A 409 -27.06 10.15 -9.56
N LEU A 410 -26.89 9.44 -8.45
CA LEU A 410 -27.57 9.75 -7.19
C LEU A 410 -27.16 11.11 -6.62
N LEU A 411 -25.85 11.37 -6.52
CA LEU A 411 -25.34 12.63 -5.97
C LEU A 411 -25.68 13.82 -6.87
N ARG A 412 -25.67 13.63 -8.19
CA ARG A 412 -26.10 14.64 -9.14
C ARG A 412 -27.54 15.10 -8.89
N VAL A 413 -28.46 14.15 -8.65
CA VAL A 413 -29.85 14.47 -8.30
C VAL A 413 -29.96 15.16 -6.95
N VAL A 414 -29.20 14.69 -5.95
CA VAL A 414 -29.22 15.27 -4.59
C VAL A 414 -28.71 16.70 -4.56
N PHE A 415 -27.68 17.00 -5.33
CA PHE A 415 -27.05 18.32 -5.36
C PHE A 415 -27.62 19.25 -6.43
N GLY A 416 -28.46 18.76 -7.33
CA GLY A 416 -29.07 19.58 -8.41
C GLY A 416 -28.11 20.00 -9.50
N VAL A 417 -27.05 19.21 -9.75
CA VAL A 417 -25.97 19.48 -10.73
C VAL A 417 -26.22 18.77 -12.06
#